data_135c70b7a2006391648d4737d00be6c3
#
_entry.id   135c70b7a2006391648d4737d00be6c3
#
_cell.length_a   1.000
_cell.length_b   1.000
_cell.length_c   1.000
_cell.angle_alpha   90.00
_cell.angle_beta   90.00
_cell.angle_gamma   90.00
#
_symmetry.space_group_name_H-M   'P 1'
#
loop_
_entity.id
_entity.type
_entity.pdbx_description
1 polymer ?
#
loop_
_entity_poly.entity_id
_entity_poly.type
_entity_poly.pdbx_seq_one_letter_code
_entity_poly.pdbx_strand_id
1 'polypeptide(L)'
;QQWNTLMDWQEIGRSRMEILKMAPRQLYEEYTKARKNPYLIHFAGYQKPWDVVDCDFAEYFWEYAKLSPYYPMLLKRTKRCLMDEMEAELSRIAKMEQNAGLRKMANKTLPIGSRRREWIKRIIKKRY
;
A
#
# COMPACT_ATOMS: atom_id res chain seq x y z
N GLN A 1 -13.59 -15.72 -25.12
CA GLN A 1 -14.05 -15.55 -23.73
C GLN A 1 -13.33 -14.36 -23.16
N GLN A 2 -14.07 -13.27 -22.92
CA GLN A 2 -13.53 -12.10 -22.23
C GLN A 2 -13.58 -12.40 -20.74
N TRP A 3 -12.41 -12.44 -20.12
CA TRP A 3 -12.26 -12.79 -18.72
C TRP A 3 -12.69 -11.63 -17.82
N ASN A 4 -13.41 -11.96 -16.75
CA ASN A 4 -13.61 -11.08 -15.61
C ASN A 4 -12.25 -10.67 -15.07
N THR A 5 -11.92 -9.40 -15.18
CA THR A 5 -10.70 -8.87 -14.57
C THR A 5 -11.03 -8.62 -13.12
N LEU A 6 -10.63 -9.53 -12.24
CA LEU A 6 -10.63 -9.29 -10.82
C LEU A 6 -9.62 -8.18 -10.55
N MET A 7 -10.13 -7.00 -10.35
CA MET A 7 -9.34 -5.86 -9.96
C MET A 7 -9.14 -5.94 -8.47
N ASP A 8 -8.01 -6.47 -8.10
CA ASP A 8 -7.69 -6.57 -6.71
C ASP A 8 -6.22 -6.30 -6.46
N TRP A 9 -5.96 -5.29 -5.60
CA TRP A 9 -4.82 -5.22 -4.75
C TRP A 9 -3.51 -4.85 -5.45
N GLN A 10 -3.01 -3.68 -5.18
CA GLN A 10 -1.68 -3.28 -5.63
C GLN A 10 -0.60 -4.29 -5.18
N GLU A 11 -0.74 -4.90 -4.00
CA GLU A 11 0.22 -5.92 -3.53
C GLU A 11 -0.05 -7.31 -4.09
N ILE A 12 -1.29 -7.78 -4.08
CA ILE A 12 -1.63 -9.08 -4.70
C ILE A 12 -1.65 -8.97 -6.22
N GLY A 13 -1.95 -7.82 -6.78
CA GLY A 13 -1.84 -7.57 -8.19
C GLY A 13 -0.43 -7.82 -8.73
N ARG A 14 0.61 -7.37 -8.03
CA ARG A 14 2.01 -7.66 -8.40
C ARG A 14 2.32 -9.14 -8.29
N SER A 15 2.01 -9.78 -7.16
CA SER A 15 2.26 -11.20 -6.96
C SER A 15 1.47 -12.05 -7.96
N ARG A 16 0.26 -11.66 -8.30
CA ARG A 16 -0.57 -12.34 -9.29
C ARG A 16 -0.03 -12.17 -10.71
N MET A 17 0.46 -10.98 -11.06
CA MET A 17 1.13 -10.75 -12.33
C MET A 17 2.44 -11.52 -12.44
N GLU A 18 3.17 -11.68 -11.35
CA GLU A 18 4.36 -12.54 -11.31
C GLU A 18 4.02 -14.02 -11.49
N ILE A 19 2.99 -14.51 -10.82
CA ILE A 19 2.50 -15.88 -11.00
C ILE A 19 2.00 -16.10 -12.44
N LEU A 20 1.30 -15.13 -13.02
CA LEU A 20 0.81 -15.20 -14.41
C LEU A 20 1.94 -15.17 -15.43
N LYS A 21 3.06 -14.48 -15.14
CA LYS A 21 4.28 -14.56 -15.97
C LYS A 21 4.90 -15.96 -15.98
N MET A 22 4.69 -16.73 -14.92
CA MET A 22 5.12 -18.13 -14.84
C MET A 22 4.14 -19.10 -15.50
N ALA A 23 2.90 -18.65 -15.79
CA ALA A 23 1.90 -19.43 -16.49
C ALA A 23 2.27 -19.61 -17.98
N PRO A 24 1.65 -20.56 -18.70
CA PRO A 24 1.84 -20.69 -20.13
C PRO A 24 1.68 -19.33 -20.82
N ARG A 25 2.60 -19.02 -21.71
CA ARG A 25 2.68 -17.71 -22.38
C ARG A 25 1.33 -17.26 -22.97
N GLN A 26 0.61 -18.19 -23.55
CA GLN A 26 -0.72 -17.93 -24.13
C GLN A 26 -1.70 -17.38 -23.07
N LEU A 27 -1.75 -17.99 -21.89
CA LEU A 27 -2.65 -17.55 -20.82
C LEU A 27 -2.27 -16.14 -20.30
N TYR A 28 -0.99 -15.85 -20.24
CA TYR A 28 -0.50 -14.51 -19.87
C TYR A 28 -0.88 -13.46 -20.92
N GLU A 29 -0.74 -13.79 -22.20
CA GLU A 29 -1.10 -12.90 -23.31
C GLU A 29 -2.62 -12.63 -23.34
N GLU A 30 -3.45 -13.66 -23.15
CA GLU A 30 -4.90 -13.54 -23.06
C GLU A 30 -5.33 -12.67 -21.86
N TYR A 31 -4.72 -12.88 -20.69
CA TYR A 31 -4.98 -12.06 -19.50
C TYR A 31 -4.60 -10.60 -19.73
N THR A 32 -3.44 -10.36 -20.32
CA THR A 32 -2.96 -9.01 -20.58
C THR A 32 -3.85 -8.28 -21.59
N LYS A 33 -4.35 -9.00 -22.61
CA LYS A 33 -5.31 -8.47 -23.57
C LYS A 33 -6.65 -8.14 -22.92
N ALA A 34 -7.18 -9.04 -22.09
CA ALA A 34 -8.42 -8.83 -21.35
C ALA A 34 -8.32 -7.65 -20.37
N ARG A 35 -7.16 -7.48 -19.74
CA ARG A 35 -6.91 -6.35 -18.83
C ARG A 35 -6.89 -5.00 -19.56
N LYS A 36 -6.35 -4.94 -20.79
CA LYS A 36 -6.35 -3.70 -21.58
C LYS A 36 -7.74 -3.26 -22.03
N ASN A 37 -8.65 -4.19 -22.21
CA ASN A 37 -10.01 -3.91 -22.65
C ASN A 37 -10.98 -4.83 -21.89
N PRO A 38 -11.24 -4.55 -20.60
CA PRO A 38 -12.09 -5.38 -19.76
C PRO A 38 -13.55 -5.26 -20.20
N TYR A 39 -14.23 -6.39 -20.29
CA TYR A 39 -15.68 -6.43 -20.53
C TYR A 39 -16.47 -6.13 -19.25
N LEU A 40 -15.95 -6.60 -18.10
CA LEU A 40 -16.53 -6.39 -16.79
C LEU A 40 -15.40 -6.11 -15.80
N ILE A 41 -15.54 -5.03 -15.03
CA ILE A 41 -14.63 -4.69 -13.94
C ILE A 41 -15.34 -4.97 -12.63
N HIS A 42 -14.76 -5.87 -11.83
CA HIS A 42 -15.28 -6.21 -10.51
C HIS A 42 -14.26 -5.86 -9.42
N PHE A 43 -14.57 -4.85 -8.61
CA PHE A 43 -13.75 -4.43 -7.48
C PHE A 43 -14.02 -5.35 -6.28
N ALA A 44 -13.43 -6.56 -6.30
CA ALA A 44 -13.69 -7.60 -5.29
C ALA A 44 -12.96 -7.39 -3.96
N GLY A 45 -11.83 -6.69 -3.98
CA GLY A 45 -10.95 -6.54 -2.83
C GLY A 45 -11.35 -5.48 -1.80
N TYR A 46 -10.46 -5.30 -0.82
CA TYR A 46 -10.63 -4.29 0.24
C TYR A 46 -10.45 -2.87 -0.29
N GLN A 47 -9.59 -2.69 -1.28
CA GLN A 47 -9.35 -1.41 -1.91
C GLN A 47 -10.46 -1.13 -2.92
N LYS A 48 -11.26 -0.14 -2.62
CA LYS A 48 -12.35 0.31 -3.48
C LYS A 48 -12.01 1.67 -4.09
N PRO A 49 -12.50 1.99 -5.30
CA PRO A 49 -12.21 3.27 -5.93
C PRO A 49 -12.57 4.50 -5.10
N TRP A 50 -13.52 4.37 -4.19
CA TRP A 50 -13.93 5.43 -3.28
C TRP A 50 -13.12 5.49 -1.98
N ASP A 51 -12.27 4.50 -1.70
CA ASP A 51 -11.40 4.46 -0.54
C ASP A 51 -9.94 4.71 -0.93
N VAL A 52 -9.52 4.28 -2.13
CA VAL A 52 -8.15 4.38 -2.63
C VAL A 52 -8.15 5.07 -3.98
N VAL A 53 -7.46 6.22 -4.06
CA VAL A 53 -7.44 7.04 -5.30
C VAL A 53 -6.72 6.35 -6.44
N ASP A 54 -5.63 5.63 -6.15
CA ASP A 54 -4.80 4.92 -7.14
C ASP A 54 -5.29 3.50 -7.42
N CYS A 55 -6.57 3.22 -7.14
CA CYS A 55 -7.17 1.93 -7.47
C CYS A 55 -7.19 1.74 -8.99
N ASP A 56 -6.71 0.60 -9.45
CA ASP A 56 -6.74 0.23 -10.87
C ASP A 56 -8.16 0.36 -11.44
N PHE A 57 -8.30 0.97 -12.62
CA PHE A 57 -9.58 1.22 -13.29
C PHE A 57 -10.57 2.08 -12.49
N ALA A 58 -10.12 2.85 -11.52
CA ALA A 58 -10.97 3.75 -10.75
C ALA A 58 -11.69 4.78 -11.64
N GLU A 59 -11.07 5.17 -12.76
CA GLU A 59 -11.64 6.08 -13.75
C GLU A 59 -13.01 5.61 -14.26
N TYR A 60 -13.17 4.31 -14.55
CA TYR A 60 -14.46 3.76 -14.98
C TYR A 60 -15.53 3.86 -13.90
N PHE A 61 -15.15 3.57 -12.65
CA PHE A 61 -16.07 3.73 -11.53
C PHE A 61 -16.51 5.19 -11.38
N TRP A 62 -15.57 6.14 -11.44
CA TRP A 62 -15.87 7.56 -11.23
C TRP A 62 -16.67 8.16 -12.39
N GLU A 63 -16.52 7.65 -13.60
CA GLU A 63 -17.34 8.06 -14.74
C GLU A 63 -18.83 7.81 -14.47
N TYR A 64 -19.17 6.61 -13.98
CA TYR A 64 -20.55 6.27 -13.64
C TYR A 64 -21.00 6.88 -12.31
N ALA A 65 -20.12 6.97 -11.33
CA ALA A 65 -20.42 7.54 -10.03
C ALA A 65 -20.90 9.00 -10.14
N LYS A 66 -20.36 9.78 -11.09
CA LYS A 66 -20.79 11.16 -11.37
C LYS A 66 -22.25 11.28 -11.73
N LEU A 67 -22.84 10.24 -12.29
CA LEU A 67 -24.25 10.19 -12.68
C LEU A 67 -25.16 9.78 -11.51
N SER A 68 -24.58 9.36 -10.40
CA SER A 68 -25.31 8.90 -9.22
C SER A 68 -25.63 10.06 -8.26
N PRO A 69 -26.80 10.07 -7.62
CA PRO A 69 -27.10 11.01 -6.55
C PRO A 69 -26.18 10.87 -5.32
N TYR A 70 -25.47 9.75 -5.20
CA TYR A 70 -24.51 9.49 -4.12
C TYR A 70 -23.11 10.07 -4.38
N TYR A 71 -22.87 10.68 -5.53
CA TYR A 71 -21.55 11.21 -5.91
C TYR A 71 -20.93 12.13 -4.85
N PRO A 72 -21.65 13.13 -4.29
CA PRO A 72 -21.07 14.00 -3.26
C PRO A 72 -20.64 13.25 -2.00
N MET A 73 -21.38 12.21 -1.64
CA MET A 73 -21.06 11.38 -0.47
C MET A 73 -19.80 10.52 -0.73
N LEU A 74 -19.65 9.97 -1.93
CA LEU A 74 -18.47 9.23 -2.35
C LEU A 74 -17.23 10.12 -2.33
N LEU A 75 -17.29 11.34 -2.87
CA LEU A 75 -16.19 12.30 -2.83
C LEU A 75 -15.79 12.66 -1.39
N LYS A 76 -16.77 12.88 -0.51
CA LYS A 76 -16.50 13.17 0.90
C LYS A 76 -15.78 12.00 1.58
N ARG A 77 -16.17 10.75 1.26
CA ARG A 77 -15.52 9.55 1.77
C ARG A 77 -14.08 9.45 1.30
N THR A 78 -13.83 9.58 -0.01
CA THR A 78 -12.49 9.56 -0.60
C THR A 78 -11.58 10.62 0.02
N LYS A 79 -12.08 11.85 0.15
CA LYS A 79 -11.33 12.92 0.80
C LYS A 79 -10.92 12.57 2.23
N ARG A 80 -11.83 11.96 3.01
CA ARG A 80 -11.52 11.54 4.38
C ARG A 80 -10.44 10.46 4.41
N CYS A 81 -10.54 9.43 3.56
CA CYS A 81 -9.53 8.39 3.46
C CYS A 81 -8.14 8.96 3.12
N LEU A 82 -8.06 9.90 2.18
CA LEU A 82 -6.82 10.59 1.85
C LEU A 82 -6.23 11.37 3.04
N MET A 83 -7.08 12.06 3.79
CA MET A 83 -6.63 12.80 4.99
C MET A 83 -6.09 11.85 6.05
N ASP A 84 -6.78 10.73 6.30
CA ASP A 84 -6.37 9.71 7.27
C ASP A 84 -5.02 9.07 6.87
N GLU A 85 -4.82 8.80 5.58
CA GLU A 85 -3.54 8.29 5.04
C GLU A 85 -2.41 9.30 5.22
N MET A 86 -2.66 10.57 4.91
CA MET A 86 -1.67 11.64 5.10
C MET A 86 -1.27 11.80 6.57
N GLU A 87 -2.23 11.78 7.51
CA GLU A 87 -1.94 11.84 8.95
C GLU A 87 -1.12 10.64 9.42
N ALA A 88 -1.47 9.44 8.94
CA ALA A 88 -0.72 8.22 9.25
C ALA A 88 0.73 8.31 8.77
N GLU A 89 0.96 8.82 7.55
CA GLU A 89 2.30 8.96 6.99
C GLU A 89 3.11 10.02 7.72
N LEU A 90 2.52 11.19 8.03
CA LEU A 90 3.17 12.21 8.84
C LEU A 90 3.57 11.68 10.23
N SER A 91 2.70 10.87 10.84
CA SER A 91 3.00 10.22 12.13
C SER A 91 4.17 9.23 12.03
N ARG A 92 4.27 8.48 10.91
CA ARG A 92 5.41 7.59 10.65
C ARG A 92 6.71 8.37 10.49
N ILE A 93 6.70 9.45 9.71
CA ILE A 93 7.86 10.31 9.50
C ILE A 93 8.33 10.91 10.83
N ALA A 94 7.43 11.48 11.63
CA ALA A 94 7.76 12.04 12.93
C ALA A 94 8.40 11.01 13.89
N LYS A 95 7.88 9.76 13.90
CA LYS A 95 8.48 8.66 14.67
C LYS A 95 9.87 8.28 14.17
N MET A 96 10.08 8.29 12.86
CA MET A 96 11.40 8.01 12.26
C MET A 96 12.41 9.09 12.65
N GLU A 97 12.03 10.38 12.61
CA GLU A 97 12.89 11.50 13.00
C GLU A 97 13.24 11.46 14.49
N GLN A 98 12.27 11.19 15.37
CA GLN A 98 12.53 10.99 16.79
C GLN A 98 13.51 9.86 17.05
N ASN A 99 13.33 8.72 16.39
CA ASN A 99 14.24 7.58 16.51
C ASN A 99 15.65 7.88 15.97
N ALA A 100 15.76 8.64 14.89
CA ALA A 100 17.04 9.08 14.35
C ALA A 100 17.75 10.04 15.32
N GLY A 101 17.02 10.98 15.92
CA GLY A 101 17.51 11.88 16.96
C GLY A 101 18.02 11.12 18.18
N LEU A 102 17.23 10.18 18.69
CA LEU A 102 17.63 9.32 19.83
C LEU A 102 18.86 8.47 19.53
N ARG A 103 18.95 7.90 18.31
CA ARG A 103 20.16 7.16 17.87
C ARG A 103 21.39 8.05 17.81
N LYS A 104 21.24 9.28 17.31
CA LYS A 104 22.33 10.25 17.23
C LYS A 104 22.82 10.66 18.64
N MET A 105 21.90 10.91 19.56
CA MET A 105 22.21 11.18 20.97
C MET A 105 22.86 9.97 21.64
N ALA A 106 22.31 8.78 21.48
CA ALA A 106 22.89 7.56 22.04
C ALA A 106 24.30 7.27 21.50
N ASN A 107 24.56 7.53 20.22
CA ASN A 107 25.91 7.37 19.65
C ASN A 107 26.89 8.43 20.13
N LYS A 108 26.42 9.65 20.46
CA LYS A 108 27.24 10.71 21.02
C LYS A 108 27.64 10.40 22.47
N THR A 109 26.72 9.87 23.26
CA THR A 109 26.96 9.54 24.69
C THR A 109 27.63 8.18 24.88
N LEU A 110 27.32 7.24 24.01
CA LEU A 110 27.80 5.86 24.02
C LEU A 110 28.27 5.45 22.61
N PRO A 111 29.47 5.89 22.20
CA PRO A 111 30.00 5.58 20.86
C PRO A 111 29.98 4.08 20.55
N ILE A 112 29.75 3.76 19.29
CA ILE A 112 29.75 2.36 18.80
C ILE A 112 31.14 1.77 19.08
N GLY A 113 31.18 0.58 19.72
CA GLY A 113 32.43 -0.11 20.11
C GLY A 113 33.01 0.34 21.45
N SER A 114 32.42 1.31 22.15
CA SER A 114 32.91 1.71 23.50
C SER A 114 32.65 0.61 24.53
N ARG A 115 33.61 0.44 25.47
CA ARG A 115 33.51 -0.53 26.60
C ARG A 115 32.22 -0.32 27.41
N ARG A 116 31.75 0.93 27.57
CA ARG A 116 30.52 1.28 28.28
C ARG A 116 29.29 0.76 27.57
N ARG A 117 29.24 0.88 26.23
CA ARG A 117 28.11 0.36 25.42
C ARG A 117 28.03 -1.16 25.45
N GLU A 118 29.16 -1.84 25.38
CA GLU A 118 29.23 -3.31 25.47
C GLU A 118 28.85 -3.83 26.86
N TRP A 119 29.25 -3.12 27.90
CA TRP A 119 28.84 -3.43 29.27
C TRP A 119 27.31 -3.33 29.47
N ILE A 120 26.71 -2.22 29.02
CA ILE A 120 25.23 -2.02 29.07
C ILE A 120 24.51 -3.15 28.31
N LYS A 121 24.96 -3.50 27.11
CA LYS A 121 24.38 -4.61 26.34
C LYS A 121 24.43 -5.95 27.11
N ARG A 122 25.51 -6.22 27.81
CA ARG A 122 25.64 -7.44 28.65
C ARG A 122 24.64 -7.46 29.80
N ILE A 123 24.42 -6.31 30.45
CA ILE A 123 23.43 -6.21 31.53
C ILE A 123 22.01 -6.43 31.01
N ILE A 124 21.65 -5.77 29.90
CA ILE A 124 20.33 -5.92 29.31
C ILE A 124 20.09 -7.37 28.89
N LYS A 125 21.08 -8.02 28.24
CA LYS A 125 20.98 -9.42 27.80
C LYS A 125 20.86 -10.44 28.96
N LYS A 126 21.30 -10.08 30.17
CA LYS A 126 21.14 -10.94 31.36
C LYS A 126 19.77 -10.84 32.01
N ARG A 127 18.95 -9.86 31.62
CA ARG A 127 17.63 -9.56 32.23
C ARG A 127 16.45 -10.16 31.44
N TYR A 128 16.73 -10.67 30.25
CA TYR A 128 15.82 -11.41 29.37
C TYR A 128 16.47 -12.76 29.00
#